data_f2a376424efd17c5b151f4300be9607a
#
_entry.id   f2a376424efd17c5b151f4300be9607a
#
_cell.length_a   1.000
_cell.length_b   1.000
_cell.length_c   1.000
_cell.angle_alpha   90.00
_cell.angle_beta   90.00
_cell.angle_gamma   90.00
#
_symmetry.space_group_name_H-M   'P 1'
#
loop_
_entity.id
_entity.type
_entity.pdbx_description
1 polymer ?
#
loop_
_entity_poly.entity_id
_entity_poly.type
_entity_poly.pdbx_seq_one_letter_code
_entity_poly.pdbx_strand_id
1 'polypeptide(L)'
;MNTTKCLKTLLLSLFAAASFNSAVAAESTNTLAIQDAVEINNPTLWPKPANPVAKGSEQSSALKVVQGFFAAYGAGDMETLKQYVAEDVEWHIPGRHKLAGTKRGIDEFVGFFNQLGKAGFKAEVMILAANDTYVIDAHRGWSTAEGEQIDVNWVLLYQIKDGKIQRVQNFSGDLYRSDAFFNHFFAE
;
A
#
# COMPACT_ATOMS: atom_id res chain seq x y z
N MET A 1 2.84 63.59 -47.65
CA MET A 1 3.96 63.56 -46.65
C MET A 1 3.56 62.66 -45.56
N ASN A 2 4.40 61.71 -45.33
CA ASN A 2 4.23 60.44 -44.54
C ASN A 2 3.90 60.66 -43.09
N THR A 3 2.87 59.94 -42.63
CA THR A 3 2.71 59.56 -41.25
C THR A 3 2.28 58.07 -41.17
N THR A 4 3.25 57.19 -41.28
CA THR A 4 3.03 55.78 -41.05
C THR A 4 4.30 55.20 -40.38
N LYS A 5 4.42 55.32 -39.06
CA LYS A 5 5.36 54.57 -38.23
C LYS A 5 5.04 54.87 -36.76
N CYS A 6 4.13 54.11 -36.18
CA CYS A 6 4.12 53.82 -34.72
C CYS A 6 2.97 52.89 -34.38
N LEU A 7 3.09 51.61 -34.72
CA LEU A 7 2.23 50.59 -34.15
C LEU A 7 2.84 49.17 -34.38
N LYS A 8 4.02 48.91 -33.85
CA LYS A 8 4.62 47.55 -33.86
C LYS A 8 5.55 47.31 -32.69
N THR A 9 5.20 47.74 -31.49
CA THR A 9 6.02 47.39 -30.33
C THR A 9 5.19 47.33 -29.05
N LEU A 10 4.04 46.65 -29.08
CA LEU A 10 3.27 46.44 -27.85
C LEU A 10 2.48 45.12 -27.86
N LEU A 11 3.05 44.03 -28.38
CA LEU A 11 2.40 42.72 -28.42
C LEU A 11 3.34 41.56 -28.08
N LEU A 12 4.47 41.81 -27.40
CA LEU A 12 5.44 40.75 -27.03
C LEU A 12 5.72 40.65 -25.53
N SER A 13 4.91 41.22 -24.64
CA SER A 13 5.13 41.18 -23.20
C SER A 13 4.01 40.52 -22.38
N LEU A 14 3.01 39.90 -23.02
CA LEU A 14 1.91 39.23 -22.28
C LEU A 14 1.94 37.70 -22.31
N PHE A 15 2.92 37.05 -22.93
CA PHE A 15 2.98 35.56 -22.97
C PHE A 15 3.97 34.96 -22.01
N ALA A 16 4.77 35.73 -21.28
CA ALA A 16 5.77 35.19 -20.33
C ALA A 16 5.25 35.06 -18.88
N ALA A 17 4.09 35.66 -18.54
CA ALA A 17 3.58 35.62 -17.16
C ALA A 17 2.65 34.46 -16.86
N ALA A 18 2.09 33.79 -17.88
CA ALA A 18 1.16 32.68 -17.65
C ALA A 18 1.84 31.34 -17.40
N SER A 19 3.10 31.18 -17.83
CA SER A 19 3.83 29.91 -17.66
C SER A 19 4.46 29.73 -16.27
N PHE A 20 4.75 30.84 -15.56
CA PHE A 20 5.36 30.78 -14.23
C PHE A 20 4.34 30.46 -13.13
N ASN A 21 3.09 30.90 -13.26
CA ASN A 21 2.07 30.63 -12.23
C ASN A 21 1.57 29.17 -12.23
N SER A 22 1.63 28.48 -13.36
CA SER A 22 1.17 27.08 -13.43
C SER A 22 2.16 26.11 -12.79
N ALA A 23 3.46 26.37 -12.89
CA ALA A 23 4.50 25.53 -12.28
C ALA A 23 4.53 25.71 -10.76
N VAL A 24 4.44 26.95 -10.26
CA VAL A 24 4.43 27.22 -8.81
C VAL A 24 3.15 26.70 -8.15
N ALA A 25 1.99 26.77 -8.82
CA ALA A 25 0.76 26.20 -8.28
C ALA A 25 0.77 24.65 -8.28
N ALA A 26 1.39 24.02 -9.28
CA ALA A 26 1.52 22.56 -9.32
C ALA A 26 2.51 22.04 -8.25
N GLU A 27 3.63 22.73 -8.01
CA GLU A 27 4.57 22.37 -6.95
C GLU A 27 3.95 22.55 -5.55
N SER A 28 3.23 23.66 -5.30
CA SER A 28 2.61 23.91 -4.00
C SER A 28 1.47 22.93 -3.70
N THR A 29 0.65 22.55 -4.69
CA THR A 29 -0.42 21.56 -4.52
C THR A 29 0.14 20.15 -4.29
N ASN A 30 1.21 19.78 -4.97
CA ASN A 30 1.86 18.49 -4.76
C ASN A 30 2.55 18.41 -3.38
N THR A 31 3.18 19.49 -2.92
CA THR A 31 3.80 19.56 -1.60
C THR A 31 2.77 19.46 -0.48
N LEU A 32 1.61 20.12 -0.61
CA LEU A 32 0.51 20.02 0.37
C LEU A 32 -0.07 18.59 0.40
N ALA A 33 -0.30 17.97 -0.74
CA ALA A 33 -0.81 16.60 -0.81
C ALA A 33 0.16 15.58 -0.19
N ILE A 34 1.47 15.78 -0.34
CA ILE A 34 2.49 14.94 0.30
C ILE A 34 2.52 15.14 1.82
N GLN A 35 2.42 16.39 2.29
CA GLN A 35 2.35 16.68 3.73
C GLN A 35 1.11 16.07 4.38
N ASP A 36 -0.07 16.21 3.78
CA ASP A 36 -1.31 15.62 4.28
C ASP A 36 -1.24 14.08 4.33
N ALA A 37 -0.66 13.45 3.30
CA ALA A 37 -0.45 12.00 3.27
C ALA A 37 0.52 11.51 4.36
N VAL A 38 1.56 12.27 4.68
CA VAL A 38 2.49 11.96 5.76
C VAL A 38 1.79 12.09 7.11
N GLU A 39 0.94 13.10 7.29
CA GLU A 39 0.21 13.32 8.53
C GLU A 39 -0.75 12.17 8.83
N ILE A 40 -1.59 11.76 7.88
CA ILE A 40 -2.56 10.67 8.08
C ILE A 40 -1.90 9.32 8.35
N ASN A 41 -0.69 9.09 7.86
CA ASN A 41 0.07 7.88 8.12
C ASN A 41 0.87 7.92 9.44
N ASN A 42 0.74 9.00 10.24
CA ASN A 42 1.36 9.07 11.56
C ASN A 42 0.78 7.97 12.48
N PRO A 43 1.61 7.01 12.97
CA PRO A 43 1.11 5.87 13.75
C PRO A 43 0.45 6.28 15.07
N THR A 44 0.73 7.48 15.61
CA THR A 44 0.08 7.96 16.82
C THR A 44 -1.40 8.27 16.64
N LEU A 45 -1.86 8.50 15.41
CA LEU A 45 -3.26 8.69 15.07
C LEU A 45 -4.06 7.37 15.06
N TRP A 46 -3.36 6.25 14.96
CA TRP A 46 -3.94 4.90 14.79
C TRP A 46 -3.42 3.95 15.88
N PRO A 47 -3.79 4.18 17.16
CA PRO A 47 -3.28 3.36 18.24
C PRO A 47 -3.75 1.91 18.11
N LYS A 48 -2.85 0.98 18.36
CA LYS A 48 -3.18 -0.44 18.40
C LYS A 48 -4.21 -0.74 19.49
N PRO A 49 -5.33 -1.40 19.18
CA PRO A 49 -6.30 -1.82 20.18
C PRO A 49 -5.75 -3.02 21.00
N ALA A 50 -6.25 -3.16 22.23
CA ALA A 50 -5.94 -4.31 23.08
C ALA A 50 -6.46 -5.63 22.48
N ASN A 51 -7.60 -5.59 21.77
CA ASN A 51 -8.15 -6.71 21.02
C ASN A 51 -8.54 -6.21 19.61
N PRO A 52 -7.85 -6.69 18.54
CA PRO A 52 -8.17 -6.29 17.18
C PRO A 52 -9.38 -7.02 16.59
N VAL A 53 -9.89 -8.08 17.23
CA VAL A 53 -11.02 -8.86 16.69
C VAL A 53 -12.32 -8.11 16.88
N ALA A 54 -13.02 -7.83 15.79
CA ALA A 54 -14.33 -7.18 15.81
C ALA A 54 -15.37 -8.04 16.50
N LYS A 55 -16.23 -7.41 17.31
CA LYS A 55 -17.30 -8.09 18.02
C LYS A 55 -18.20 -8.87 17.05
N GLY A 56 -18.43 -10.15 17.34
CA GLY A 56 -19.21 -11.06 16.51
C GLY A 56 -18.40 -11.87 15.50
N SER A 57 -17.11 -11.57 15.35
CA SER A 57 -16.18 -12.31 14.46
C SER A 57 -15.45 -13.45 15.16
N GLU A 58 -15.49 -13.51 16.49
CA GLU A 58 -14.63 -14.37 17.31
C GLU A 58 -14.79 -15.88 17.05
N GLN A 59 -15.98 -16.29 16.60
CA GLN A 59 -16.29 -17.69 16.30
C GLN A 59 -16.07 -18.08 14.84
N SER A 60 -15.75 -17.11 13.97
CA SER A 60 -15.54 -17.36 12.54
C SER A 60 -14.38 -18.35 12.30
N SER A 61 -14.66 -19.42 11.56
CA SER A 61 -13.61 -20.33 11.08
C SER A 61 -12.67 -19.67 10.09
N ALA A 62 -13.19 -18.75 9.26
CA ALA A 62 -12.40 -17.98 8.33
C ALA A 62 -11.40 -17.07 9.07
N LEU A 63 -11.83 -16.44 10.19
CA LEU A 63 -10.91 -15.64 11.01
C LEU A 63 -9.75 -16.48 11.57
N LYS A 64 -10.02 -17.69 12.02
CA LYS A 64 -8.98 -18.59 12.57
C LYS A 64 -7.90 -18.93 11.53
N VAL A 65 -8.28 -19.09 10.27
CA VAL A 65 -7.34 -19.29 9.16
C VAL A 65 -6.39 -18.10 9.03
N VAL A 66 -6.94 -16.86 8.99
CA VAL A 66 -6.13 -15.64 8.85
C VAL A 66 -5.27 -15.40 10.11
N GLN A 67 -5.77 -15.67 11.30
CA GLN A 67 -4.97 -15.58 12.53
C GLN A 67 -3.80 -16.57 12.53
N GLY A 68 -4.01 -17.81 12.09
CA GLY A 68 -2.94 -18.81 11.93
C GLY A 68 -1.90 -18.37 10.90
N PHE A 69 -2.36 -17.82 9.76
CA PHE A 69 -1.50 -17.23 8.76
C PHE A 69 -0.61 -16.11 9.34
N PHE A 70 -1.17 -15.15 10.10
CA PHE A 70 -0.40 -14.10 10.75
C PHE A 70 0.57 -14.61 11.79
N ALA A 71 0.20 -15.64 12.56
CA ALA A 71 1.11 -16.24 13.53
C ALA A 71 2.34 -16.86 12.85
N ALA A 72 2.14 -17.60 11.75
CA ALA A 72 3.22 -18.17 10.95
C ALA A 72 4.09 -17.08 10.30
N TYR A 73 3.48 -16.04 9.75
CA TYR A 73 4.20 -14.88 9.18
C TYR A 73 5.07 -14.19 10.24
N GLY A 74 4.51 -13.89 11.41
CA GLY A 74 5.24 -13.25 12.50
C GLY A 74 6.41 -14.08 13.04
N ALA A 75 6.30 -15.42 12.96
CA ALA A 75 7.37 -16.35 13.31
C ALA A 75 8.43 -16.53 12.21
N GLY A 76 8.17 -16.03 11.00
CA GLY A 76 9.02 -16.30 9.82
C GLY A 76 8.93 -17.75 9.32
N ASP A 77 7.90 -18.49 9.75
CA ASP A 77 7.71 -19.90 9.40
C ASP A 77 6.95 -20.04 8.09
N MET A 78 7.69 -20.03 6.98
CA MET A 78 7.15 -20.12 5.63
C MET A 78 6.47 -21.47 5.36
N GLU A 79 6.93 -22.55 5.97
CA GLU A 79 6.33 -23.88 5.78
C GLU A 79 4.94 -23.97 6.43
N THR A 80 4.80 -23.46 7.65
CA THR A 80 3.49 -23.33 8.29
C THR A 80 2.59 -22.34 7.57
N LEU A 81 3.14 -21.21 7.11
CA LEU A 81 2.39 -20.17 6.39
C LEU A 81 1.71 -20.72 5.12
N LYS A 82 2.42 -21.55 4.33
CA LYS A 82 1.87 -22.23 3.15
C LYS A 82 0.66 -23.12 3.45
N GLN A 83 0.55 -23.65 4.65
CA GLN A 83 -0.58 -24.52 5.02
C GLN A 83 -1.91 -23.77 5.11
N TYR A 84 -1.89 -22.46 5.30
CA TYR A 84 -3.08 -21.62 5.36
C TYR A 84 -3.55 -21.07 3.99
N VAL A 85 -2.79 -21.29 2.91
CA VAL A 85 -3.14 -20.83 1.56
C VAL A 85 -3.46 -22.00 0.63
N ALA A 86 -4.35 -21.76 -0.33
CA ALA A 86 -4.65 -22.72 -1.38
C ALA A 86 -3.47 -22.86 -2.35
N GLU A 87 -3.32 -24.02 -3.00
CA GLU A 87 -2.27 -24.25 -4.00
C GLU A 87 -2.39 -23.29 -5.19
N ASP A 88 -3.62 -22.93 -5.58
CA ASP A 88 -3.97 -21.99 -6.65
C ASP A 88 -4.33 -20.60 -6.12
N VAL A 89 -3.77 -20.19 -4.97
CA VAL A 89 -4.01 -18.87 -4.37
C VAL A 89 -3.79 -17.73 -5.35
N GLU A 90 -4.63 -16.71 -5.28
CA GLU A 90 -4.47 -15.44 -6.00
C GLU A 90 -4.27 -14.30 -4.99
N TRP A 91 -3.06 -13.76 -4.93
CA TRP A 91 -2.72 -12.66 -4.03
C TRP A 91 -2.42 -11.40 -4.83
N HIS A 92 -3.32 -10.43 -4.79
CA HIS A 92 -3.22 -9.19 -5.57
C HIS A 92 -2.60 -8.06 -4.75
N ILE A 93 -1.52 -7.48 -5.28
CA ILE A 93 -0.84 -6.30 -4.75
C ILE A 93 -1.08 -5.14 -5.71
N PRO A 94 -1.68 -4.01 -5.24
CA PRO A 94 -1.92 -2.85 -6.08
C PRO A 94 -0.63 -2.09 -6.36
N GLY A 95 -0.63 -1.26 -7.40
CA GLY A 95 0.45 -0.32 -7.70
C GLY A 95 1.17 -0.56 -9.00
N ARG A 96 2.27 0.18 -9.17
CA ARG A 96 3.15 0.15 -10.35
C ARG A 96 4.61 -0.10 -9.96
N HIS A 97 4.81 -0.88 -8.91
CA HIS A 97 6.13 -1.26 -8.40
C HIS A 97 6.47 -2.73 -8.75
N LYS A 98 7.74 -3.11 -8.54
CA LYS A 98 8.26 -4.45 -8.91
C LYS A 98 7.51 -5.62 -8.25
N LEU A 99 6.91 -5.41 -7.08
CA LEU A 99 6.11 -6.44 -6.41
C LEU A 99 4.61 -6.37 -6.74
N ALA A 100 4.15 -5.40 -7.53
CA ALA A 100 2.74 -5.25 -7.89
C ALA A 100 2.23 -6.41 -8.77
N GLY A 101 0.91 -6.49 -8.92
CA GLY A 101 0.22 -7.51 -9.70
C GLY A 101 -0.28 -8.68 -8.88
N THR A 102 -0.89 -9.65 -9.53
CA THR A 102 -1.45 -10.84 -8.89
C THR A 102 -0.43 -11.97 -8.88
N LYS A 103 -0.08 -12.45 -7.68
CA LYS A 103 0.72 -13.66 -7.47
C LYS A 103 -0.21 -14.86 -7.53
N ARG A 104 0.06 -15.79 -8.44
CA ARG A 104 -0.77 -16.97 -8.67
C ARG A 104 -0.03 -18.23 -8.28
N GLY A 105 -0.68 -19.02 -7.44
CA GLY A 105 -0.13 -20.27 -6.90
C GLY A 105 0.93 -20.07 -5.83
N ILE A 106 1.30 -21.17 -5.21
CA ILE A 106 2.20 -21.20 -4.05
C ILE A 106 3.59 -20.63 -4.36
N ASP A 107 4.15 -20.88 -5.54
CA ASP A 107 5.52 -20.45 -5.84
C ASP A 107 5.64 -18.93 -5.96
N GLU A 108 4.73 -18.27 -6.69
CA GLU A 108 4.72 -16.81 -6.79
C GLU A 108 4.38 -16.14 -5.45
N PHE A 109 3.46 -16.74 -4.69
CA PHE A 109 3.12 -16.32 -3.34
C PHE A 109 4.34 -16.36 -2.40
N VAL A 110 5.06 -17.48 -2.35
CA VAL A 110 6.28 -17.63 -1.53
C VAL A 110 7.36 -16.66 -1.99
N GLY A 111 7.55 -16.51 -3.31
CA GLY A 111 8.48 -15.54 -3.88
C GLY A 111 8.20 -14.11 -3.41
N PHE A 112 6.93 -13.70 -3.40
CA PHE A 112 6.52 -12.39 -2.90
C PHE A 112 6.83 -12.20 -1.41
N PHE A 113 6.47 -13.15 -0.55
CA PHE A 113 6.73 -13.05 0.90
C PHE A 113 8.23 -13.08 1.24
N ASN A 114 9.03 -13.81 0.47
CA ASN A 114 10.49 -13.77 0.58
C ASN A 114 11.06 -12.38 0.25
N GLN A 115 10.51 -11.68 -0.74
CA GLN A 115 10.91 -10.29 -1.04
C GLN A 115 10.51 -9.33 0.08
N LEU A 116 9.28 -9.44 0.62
CA LEU A 116 8.87 -8.67 1.79
C LEU A 116 9.80 -8.89 2.99
N GLY A 117 10.24 -10.13 3.21
CA GLY A 117 11.22 -10.47 4.24
C GLY A 117 12.55 -9.73 4.07
N LYS A 118 13.06 -9.60 2.82
CA LYS A 118 14.28 -8.82 2.52
C LYS A 118 14.11 -7.34 2.85
N ALA A 119 12.94 -6.78 2.61
CA ALA A 119 12.60 -5.40 2.96
C ALA A 119 12.35 -5.22 4.48
N GLY A 120 12.50 -6.26 5.29
CA GLY A 120 12.24 -6.21 6.73
C GLY A 120 10.82 -5.79 7.07
N PHE A 121 9.84 -6.15 6.22
CA PHE A 121 8.46 -5.69 6.36
C PHE A 121 7.80 -6.29 7.60
N LYS A 122 7.17 -5.44 8.41
CA LYS A 122 6.43 -5.77 9.63
C LYS A 122 5.00 -5.31 9.52
N ALA A 123 4.12 -5.98 10.26
CA ALA A 123 2.70 -5.63 10.32
C ALA A 123 2.20 -5.60 11.77
N GLU A 124 1.31 -4.65 12.07
CA GLU A 124 0.61 -4.54 13.33
C GLU A 124 -0.89 -4.40 13.08
N VAL A 125 -1.63 -5.44 13.46
CA VAL A 125 -3.07 -5.51 13.17
C VAL A 125 -3.86 -4.57 14.06
N MET A 126 -4.72 -3.73 13.45
CA MET A 126 -5.63 -2.81 14.11
C MET A 126 -7.05 -3.37 14.22
N ILE A 127 -7.53 -4.06 13.18
CA ILE A 127 -8.85 -4.68 13.19
C ILE A 127 -8.89 -5.94 12.31
N LEU A 128 -9.57 -6.96 12.82
CA LEU A 128 -9.98 -8.16 12.08
C LEU A 128 -11.49 -8.32 12.20
N ALA A 129 -12.18 -8.28 11.07
CA ALA A 129 -13.62 -8.53 10.99
C ALA A 129 -13.90 -9.66 10.00
N ALA A 130 -14.82 -10.56 10.32
CA ALA A 130 -15.05 -11.76 9.52
C ALA A 130 -16.51 -12.20 9.49
N ASN A 131 -16.87 -12.85 8.38
CA ASN A 131 -18.00 -13.78 8.29
C ASN A 131 -17.47 -15.18 7.93
N ASP A 132 -18.32 -16.08 7.46
CA ASP A 132 -17.93 -17.47 7.17
C ASP A 132 -17.00 -17.61 5.95
N THR A 133 -16.95 -16.59 5.08
CA THR A 133 -16.24 -16.66 3.79
C THR A 133 -15.15 -15.60 3.67
N TYR A 134 -15.34 -14.42 4.28
CA TYR A 134 -14.46 -13.27 4.10
C TYR A 134 -13.90 -12.79 5.43
N VAL A 135 -12.65 -12.36 5.38
CA VAL A 135 -11.99 -11.63 6.48
C VAL A 135 -11.49 -10.30 5.93
N ILE A 136 -11.71 -9.23 6.68
CA ILE A 136 -11.06 -7.93 6.49
C ILE A 136 -10.05 -7.74 7.60
N ASP A 137 -8.86 -7.39 7.21
CA ASP A 137 -7.77 -6.97 8.07
C ASP A 137 -7.39 -5.55 7.74
N ALA A 138 -7.33 -4.67 8.74
CA ALA A 138 -6.65 -3.40 8.62
C ALA A 138 -5.45 -3.41 9.55
N HIS A 139 -4.28 -3.09 9.03
CA HIS A 139 -3.03 -3.10 9.77
C HIS A 139 -2.12 -1.93 9.35
N ARG A 140 -1.25 -1.52 10.26
CA ARG A 140 -0.08 -0.71 9.95
C ARG A 140 1.01 -1.63 9.41
N GLY A 141 1.62 -1.27 8.28
CA GLY A 141 2.76 -1.97 7.71
C GLY A 141 3.95 -1.04 7.56
N TRP A 142 5.14 -1.49 7.99
CA TRP A 142 6.37 -0.69 7.88
C TRP A 142 7.58 -1.55 7.56
N SER A 143 8.60 -0.92 6.98
CA SER A 143 9.92 -1.53 6.75
C SER A 143 10.87 -1.24 7.90
N THR A 144 11.70 -2.22 8.24
CA THR A 144 12.82 -2.06 9.18
C THR A 144 14.18 -2.17 8.49
N ALA A 145 14.21 -2.29 7.16
CA ALA A 145 15.45 -2.29 6.39
C ALA A 145 16.15 -0.93 6.43
N GLU A 146 17.46 -0.91 6.23
CA GLU A 146 18.23 0.33 6.12
C GLU A 146 17.88 1.07 4.81
N GLY A 147 17.95 2.39 4.84
CA GLY A 147 17.68 3.27 3.70
C GLY A 147 16.29 3.88 3.72
N GLU A 148 15.64 3.97 2.57
CA GLU A 148 14.29 4.50 2.46
C GLU A 148 13.29 3.61 3.20
N GLN A 149 12.40 4.25 3.97
CA GLN A 149 11.45 3.54 4.81
C GLN A 149 10.01 3.85 4.39
N ILE A 150 9.16 2.85 4.57
CA ILE A 150 7.72 2.98 4.45
C ILE A 150 7.06 2.73 5.81
N ASP A 151 6.00 3.49 6.09
CA ASP A 151 5.12 3.30 7.23
C ASP A 151 3.74 3.80 6.80
N VAL A 152 2.83 2.90 6.50
CA VAL A 152 1.48 3.19 5.99
C VAL A 152 0.47 2.16 6.51
N ASN A 153 -0.81 2.54 6.49
CA ASN A 153 -1.89 1.62 6.79
C ASN A 153 -2.29 0.83 5.52
N TRP A 154 -2.63 -0.42 5.73
CA TRP A 154 -3.09 -1.35 4.69
C TRP A 154 -4.43 -1.95 5.07
N VAL A 155 -5.22 -2.30 4.07
CA VAL A 155 -6.40 -3.14 4.24
C VAL A 155 -6.28 -4.33 3.30
N LEU A 156 -6.51 -5.53 3.82
CA LEU A 156 -6.59 -6.75 3.04
C LEU A 156 -7.98 -7.38 3.17
N LEU A 157 -8.53 -7.73 2.01
CA LEU A 157 -9.74 -8.55 1.92
C LEU A 157 -9.34 -9.97 1.55
N TYR A 158 -9.58 -10.91 2.46
CA TYR A 158 -9.34 -12.34 2.25
C TYR A 158 -10.62 -13.06 1.89
N GLN A 159 -10.57 -13.93 0.90
CA GLN A 159 -11.59 -14.94 0.65
C GLN A 159 -11.09 -16.28 1.13
N ILE A 160 -11.87 -16.92 2.01
CA ILE A 160 -11.57 -18.23 2.57
C ILE A 160 -12.47 -19.26 1.88
N LYS A 161 -11.86 -20.34 1.41
CA LYS A 161 -12.53 -21.49 0.81
C LYS A 161 -11.85 -22.77 1.28
N ASP A 162 -12.65 -23.76 1.69
CA ASP A 162 -12.16 -25.07 2.15
C ASP A 162 -11.09 -24.99 3.26
N GLY A 163 -11.24 -24.02 4.18
CA GLY A 163 -10.30 -23.79 5.28
C GLY A 163 -8.97 -23.16 4.88
N LYS A 164 -8.87 -22.59 3.68
CA LYS A 164 -7.66 -21.95 3.15
C LYS A 164 -7.93 -20.57 2.56
N ILE A 165 -6.92 -19.71 2.55
CA ILE A 165 -6.94 -18.43 1.85
C ILE A 165 -6.87 -18.72 0.35
N GLN A 166 -7.96 -18.42 -0.35
CA GLN A 166 -8.08 -18.62 -1.80
C GLN A 166 -7.69 -17.36 -2.58
N ARG A 167 -8.14 -16.19 -2.12
CA ARG A 167 -7.84 -14.90 -2.73
C ARG A 167 -7.57 -13.84 -1.69
N VAL A 168 -6.70 -12.91 -2.07
CA VAL A 168 -6.45 -11.71 -1.28
C VAL A 168 -6.36 -10.49 -2.18
N GLN A 169 -7.08 -9.44 -1.80
CA GLN A 169 -6.98 -8.11 -2.39
C GLN A 169 -6.36 -7.16 -1.38
N ASN A 170 -5.19 -6.59 -1.71
CA ASN A 170 -4.56 -5.54 -0.92
C ASN A 170 -5.07 -4.15 -1.33
N PHE A 171 -5.15 -3.26 -0.36
CA PHE A 171 -5.41 -1.84 -0.52
C PHE A 171 -4.37 -1.07 0.29
N SER A 172 -3.58 -0.23 -0.35
CA SER A 172 -2.62 0.62 0.34
C SER A 172 -3.28 1.95 0.75
N GLY A 173 -3.03 2.40 1.96
CA GLY A 173 -3.46 3.72 2.45
C GLY A 173 -2.71 4.87 1.76
N ASP A 174 -1.53 4.58 1.19
CA ASP A 174 -0.77 5.52 0.35
C ASP A 174 -0.06 4.76 -0.77
N LEU A 175 -0.72 4.66 -1.91
CA LEU A 175 -0.22 3.92 -3.05
C LEU A 175 1.05 4.56 -3.66
N TYR A 176 1.17 5.89 -3.62
CA TYR A 176 2.34 6.59 -4.15
C TYR A 176 3.60 6.29 -3.32
N ARG A 177 3.48 6.31 -1.99
CA ARG A 177 4.58 5.94 -1.10
C ARG A 177 4.93 4.46 -1.24
N SER A 178 3.94 3.59 -1.40
CA SER A 178 4.17 2.16 -1.64
C SER A 178 4.94 1.93 -2.95
N ASP A 179 4.52 2.58 -4.04
CA ASP A 179 5.20 2.50 -5.33
C ASP A 179 6.64 3.03 -5.25
N ALA A 180 6.84 4.20 -4.63
CA ALA A 180 8.17 4.79 -4.46
C ALA A 180 9.10 3.87 -3.66
N PHE A 181 8.65 3.41 -2.48
CA PHE A 181 9.43 2.52 -1.63
C PHE A 181 9.83 1.22 -2.35
N PHE A 182 8.87 0.48 -2.89
CA PHE A 182 9.18 -0.82 -3.49
C PHE A 182 9.99 -0.69 -4.79
N ASN A 183 9.80 0.38 -5.57
CA ASN A 183 10.64 0.64 -6.74
C ASN A 183 12.07 1.02 -6.36
N HIS A 184 12.26 1.84 -5.32
CA HIS A 184 13.57 2.21 -4.83
C HIS A 184 14.30 1.03 -4.18
N PHE A 185 13.63 0.34 -3.24
CA PHE A 185 14.22 -0.77 -2.47
C PHE A 185 14.67 -1.94 -3.37
N PHE A 186 13.92 -2.24 -4.44
CA PHE A 186 14.23 -3.29 -5.40
C PHE A 186 14.81 -2.74 -6.71
N ALA A 187 15.30 -1.49 -6.74
CA ALA A 187 16.07 -1.00 -7.88
C ALA A 187 17.38 -1.80 -7.99
N GLU A 188 17.60 -2.40 -9.16
CA GLU A 188 18.85 -3.04 -9.53
C GLU A 188 19.83 -2.01 -10.08
#